data_cc3507c8ad1a4110ec9f343c13f356f9
#
_entry.id   cc3507c8ad1a4110ec9f343c13f356f9
#
_cell.length_a   1.000
_cell.length_b   1.000
_cell.length_c   1.000
_cell.angle_alpha   90.00
_cell.angle_beta   90.00
_cell.angle_gamma   90.00
#
_symmetry.space_group_name_H-M   'P 1'
#
loop_
_entity.id
_entity.type
_entity.pdbx_description
1 polymer ?
#
loop_
_entity_poly.entity_id
_entity_poly.type
_entity_poly.pdbx_seq_one_letter_code
_entity_poly.pdbx_strand_id
1 'polypeptide(L)'
;QTMKPTKKIEAAVLDVYHKWLHSYLNGDVKTYDSYFDNSFHFIGSTNNEEFLTRKDTTNFFKATAEQLAGKTQLRNETKIIEQFGELVFITHLFDAWFLNGNDWSFYGRFRFSNILEQNEDGWHFVYQHYSTPDSKAQDGETIGFNQITKENLELREAIQRRTVELEEKNKELEIEGSLERIRAKALAMTSSEDLLDVVVTLRTEFLKLGHEAHYFWHMMWLPDKYNKAMTSGDGTRIGMVMELPRHIHGKIPLLANWEKSTDPMVIYT
;
A
#
# COMPACT_ATOMS: atom_id res chain seq x y z
N GLN A 1 39.01 -14.88 30.62
CA GLN A 1 39.46 -13.47 30.44
C GLN A 1 39.60 -13.17 28.98
N THR A 2 39.02 -12.09 28.52
CA THR A 2 39.25 -11.54 27.19
C THR A 2 40.69 -11.08 27.07
N MET A 3 41.39 -11.52 26.06
CA MET A 3 42.76 -11.07 25.78
C MET A 3 42.81 -10.43 24.40
N LYS A 4 43.66 -9.43 24.27
CA LYS A 4 44.00 -8.94 22.92
C LYS A 4 44.83 -10.01 22.24
N PRO A 5 44.48 -10.46 21.00
CA PRO A 5 45.25 -11.45 20.29
C PRO A 5 46.69 -10.98 20.03
N THR A 6 47.61 -11.90 19.91
CA THR A 6 48.96 -11.57 19.48
C THR A 6 48.91 -10.95 18.06
N LYS A 7 49.89 -10.10 17.75
CA LYS A 7 49.97 -9.48 16.42
C LYS A 7 49.96 -10.49 15.26
N LYS A 8 50.50 -11.68 15.49
CA LYS A 8 50.55 -12.79 14.53
C LYS A 8 49.13 -13.35 14.28
N ILE A 9 48.39 -13.60 15.36
CA ILE A 9 47.02 -14.12 15.31
C ILE A 9 46.10 -13.03 14.68
N GLU A 10 46.18 -11.80 15.16
CA GLU A 10 45.41 -10.67 14.61
C GLU A 10 45.61 -10.51 13.11
N ALA A 11 46.85 -10.54 12.63
CA ALA A 11 47.15 -10.43 11.19
C ALA A 11 46.58 -11.61 10.38
N ALA A 12 46.70 -12.85 10.89
CA ALA A 12 46.20 -14.02 10.21
C ALA A 12 44.67 -14.04 10.12
N VAL A 13 44.00 -13.71 11.20
CA VAL A 13 42.53 -13.64 11.26
C VAL A 13 41.99 -12.52 10.38
N LEU A 14 42.63 -11.33 10.40
CA LEU A 14 42.25 -10.23 9.53
C LEU A 14 42.43 -10.54 8.05
N ASP A 15 43.49 -11.27 7.68
CA ASP A 15 43.72 -11.71 6.30
C ASP A 15 42.56 -12.59 5.81
N VAL A 16 42.16 -13.59 6.61
CA VAL A 16 41.02 -14.47 6.31
C VAL A 16 39.72 -13.63 6.24
N TYR A 17 39.50 -12.75 7.23
CA TYR A 17 38.32 -11.90 7.27
C TYR A 17 38.20 -11.00 6.04
N HIS A 18 39.28 -10.36 5.60
CA HIS A 18 39.25 -9.48 4.44
C HIS A 18 39.03 -10.25 3.13
N LYS A 19 39.66 -11.44 2.98
CA LYS A 19 39.46 -12.29 1.82
C LYS A 19 38.03 -12.81 1.73
N TRP A 20 37.49 -13.23 2.87
CA TRP A 20 36.09 -13.64 2.96
C TRP A 20 35.15 -12.46 2.62
N LEU A 21 35.35 -11.29 3.24
CA LEU A 21 34.50 -10.12 3.02
C LEU A 21 34.56 -9.66 1.54
N HIS A 22 35.74 -9.66 0.94
CA HIS A 22 35.90 -9.32 -0.48
C HIS A 22 35.11 -10.30 -1.36
N SER A 23 35.27 -11.61 -1.15
CA SER A 23 34.52 -12.62 -1.92
C SER A 23 33.00 -12.52 -1.71
N TYR A 24 32.56 -12.22 -0.50
CA TYR A 24 31.17 -12.01 -0.17
C TYR A 24 30.57 -10.80 -0.92
N LEU A 25 31.24 -9.64 -0.90
CA LEU A 25 30.80 -8.43 -1.59
C LEU A 25 30.83 -8.55 -3.13
N ASN A 26 31.59 -9.48 -3.67
CA ASN A 26 31.64 -9.76 -5.11
C ASN A 26 30.79 -10.96 -5.54
N GLY A 27 30.08 -11.61 -4.61
CA GLY A 27 29.22 -12.75 -4.90
C GLY A 27 29.96 -14.04 -5.25
N ASP A 28 31.27 -14.14 -4.93
CA ASP A 28 32.06 -15.35 -5.13
C ASP A 28 31.78 -16.37 -4.01
N VAL A 29 30.64 -17.04 -4.15
CA VAL A 29 30.13 -18.00 -3.16
C VAL A 29 31.13 -19.12 -2.88
N LYS A 30 31.82 -19.62 -3.90
CA LYS A 30 32.77 -20.70 -3.74
C LYS A 30 33.94 -20.32 -2.83
N THR A 31 34.46 -19.11 -3.02
CA THR A 31 35.63 -18.65 -2.26
C THR A 31 35.19 -18.32 -0.81
N TYR A 32 34.13 -17.59 -0.55
CA TYR A 32 33.79 -17.28 0.83
C TYR A 32 33.22 -18.48 1.61
N ASP A 33 32.56 -19.45 0.94
CA ASP A 33 32.13 -20.70 1.58
C ASP A 33 33.33 -21.54 2.04
N SER A 34 34.47 -21.46 1.37
CA SER A 34 35.68 -22.17 1.76
C SER A 34 36.25 -21.73 3.11
N TYR A 35 35.92 -20.57 3.59
CA TYR A 35 36.31 -20.06 4.91
C TYR A 35 35.37 -20.50 6.04
N PHE A 36 34.30 -21.23 5.75
CA PHE A 36 33.38 -21.72 6.76
C PHE A 36 33.77 -23.08 7.26
N ASP A 37 33.76 -23.25 8.58
CA ASP A 37 33.91 -24.57 9.20
C ASP A 37 32.67 -25.45 8.92
N ASN A 38 32.79 -26.74 9.11
CA ASN A 38 31.64 -27.65 8.95
C ASN A 38 30.53 -27.42 9.95
N SER A 39 30.86 -26.90 11.15
CA SER A 39 29.92 -26.53 12.21
C SER A 39 29.32 -25.14 12.04
N PHE A 40 29.69 -24.43 10.96
CA PHE A 40 29.29 -23.04 10.74
C PHE A 40 27.77 -22.84 10.73
N HIS A 41 27.32 -21.81 11.38
CA HIS A 41 25.94 -21.34 11.31
C HIS A 41 25.87 -19.81 11.24
N PHE A 42 24.76 -19.33 10.74
CA PHE A 42 24.57 -17.91 10.39
C PHE A 42 23.20 -17.40 10.84
N ILE A 43 23.20 -16.27 11.50
CA ILE A 43 22.01 -15.48 11.82
C ILE A 43 22.12 -14.15 11.11
N GLY A 44 21.20 -13.86 10.20
CA GLY A 44 21.17 -12.63 9.43
C GLY A 44 20.28 -11.55 10.03
N SER A 45 20.09 -10.49 9.27
CA SER A 45 19.35 -9.30 9.70
C SER A 45 17.87 -9.30 9.27
N THR A 46 17.45 -10.27 8.47
CA THR A 46 16.07 -10.41 8.01
C THR A 46 15.34 -11.54 8.72
N ASN A 47 14.00 -11.53 8.70
CA ASN A 47 13.16 -12.44 9.49
C ASN A 47 13.39 -13.94 9.22
N ASN A 48 13.93 -14.31 8.06
CA ASN A 48 14.09 -15.71 7.64
C ASN A 48 15.55 -16.15 7.56
N GLU A 49 16.48 -15.35 8.03
CA GLU A 49 17.92 -15.63 7.97
C GLU A 49 18.41 -16.28 9.26
N GLU A 50 17.86 -17.46 9.59
CA GLU A 50 18.25 -18.29 10.73
C GLU A 50 18.74 -19.65 10.22
N PHE A 51 20.01 -19.75 9.81
CA PHE A 51 20.59 -20.96 9.23
C PHE A 51 21.52 -21.64 10.24
N LEU A 52 21.08 -22.76 10.79
CA LEU A 52 21.79 -23.53 11.81
C LEU A 52 22.78 -24.55 11.23
N THR A 53 22.91 -24.60 9.91
CA THR A 53 23.89 -25.46 9.23
C THR A 53 24.63 -24.69 8.13
N ARG A 54 25.88 -25.05 7.90
CA ARG A 54 26.68 -24.54 6.78
C ARG A 54 25.96 -24.75 5.43
N LYS A 55 25.36 -25.91 5.23
CA LYS A 55 24.67 -26.25 3.97
C LYS A 55 23.53 -25.28 3.65
N ASP A 56 22.69 -24.96 4.65
CA ASP A 56 21.56 -24.04 4.45
C ASP A 56 22.05 -22.62 4.21
N THR A 57 23.08 -22.19 4.94
CA THR A 57 23.75 -20.90 4.73
C THR A 57 24.30 -20.79 3.30
N THR A 58 25.03 -21.79 2.84
CA THR A 58 25.61 -21.81 1.49
C THR A 58 24.53 -21.76 0.40
N ASN A 59 23.44 -22.50 0.58
CA ASN A 59 22.30 -22.47 -0.34
C ASN A 59 21.63 -21.09 -0.41
N PHE A 60 21.46 -20.44 0.73
CA PHE A 60 20.94 -19.08 0.79
C PHE A 60 21.84 -18.09 0.06
N PHE A 61 23.14 -18.11 0.32
CA PHE A 61 24.08 -17.22 -0.34
C PHE A 61 24.18 -17.48 -1.85
N LYS A 62 24.08 -18.72 -2.30
CA LYS A 62 24.00 -19.04 -3.74
C LYS A 62 22.78 -18.40 -4.41
N ALA A 63 21.65 -18.35 -3.71
CA ALA A 63 20.41 -17.76 -4.22
C ALA A 63 20.41 -16.21 -4.20
N THR A 64 21.25 -15.59 -3.36
CA THR A 64 21.21 -14.14 -3.09
C THR A 64 22.46 -13.38 -3.51
N ALA A 65 23.52 -14.08 -3.93
CA ALA A 65 24.84 -13.49 -4.25
C ALA A 65 24.76 -12.30 -5.23
N GLU A 66 23.94 -12.41 -6.27
CA GLU A 66 23.79 -11.37 -7.29
C GLU A 66 23.16 -10.05 -6.75
N GLN A 67 22.50 -10.10 -5.60
CA GLN A 67 21.92 -8.90 -4.99
C GLN A 67 23.01 -7.95 -4.46
N LEU A 68 24.14 -8.51 -4.03
CA LEU A 68 25.24 -7.77 -3.42
C LEU A 68 26.42 -7.56 -4.38
N ALA A 69 26.62 -8.48 -5.33
CA ALA A 69 27.80 -8.54 -6.18
C ALA A 69 28.09 -7.22 -6.90
N GLY A 70 29.17 -6.54 -6.51
CA GLY A 70 29.60 -5.27 -7.09
C GLY A 70 28.70 -4.08 -6.81
N LYS A 71 27.66 -4.24 -5.98
CA LYS A 71 26.64 -3.22 -5.70
C LYS A 71 26.69 -2.69 -4.26
N THR A 72 27.70 -3.10 -3.49
CA THR A 72 27.77 -2.76 -2.06
C THR A 72 29.08 -2.09 -1.75
N GLN A 73 29.05 -0.99 -1.00
CA GLN A 73 30.20 -0.32 -0.40
C GLN A 73 30.02 -0.24 1.11
N LEU A 74 31.13 -0.46 1.83
CA LEU A 74 31.19 -0.26 3.27
C LEU A 74 31.91 1.05 3.58
N ARG A 75 31.33 1.87 4.44
CA ARG A 75 31.91 3.14 4.89
C ARG A 75 31.83 3.25 6.41
N ASN A 76 32.63 4.11 7.01
CA ASN A 76 32.67 4.38 8.45
C ASN A 76 32.87 3.06 9.26
N GLU A 77 33.85 2.27 8.81
CA GLU A 77 34.14 0.96 9.38
C GLU A 77 34.89 1.06 10.71
N THR A 78 34.48 0.22 11.66
CA THR A 78 35.19 -0.01 12.93
C THR A 78 35.29 -1.50 13.18
N LYS A 79 36.51 -2.02 13.43
CA LYS A 79 36.75 -3.43 13.72
C LYS A 79 37.35 -3.56 15.12
N ILE A 80 36.80 -4.47 15.92
CA ILE A 80 37.29 -4.81 17.27
C ILE A 80 37.59 -6.30 17.22
N ILE A 81 38.77 -6.70 17.63
CA ILE A 81 39.25 -8.10 17.62
C ILE A 81 39.64 -8.51 19.04
N GLU A 82 39.03 -9.58 19.51
CA GLU A 82 39.19 -10.11 20.84
C GLU A 82 39.44 -11.63 20.77
N GLN A 83 40.23 -12.14 21.70
CA GLN A 83 40.53 -13.59 21.76
C GLN A 83 39.96 -14.18 23.06
N PHE A 84 39.31 -15.33 22.91
CA PHE A 84 38.70 -16.11 24.00
C PHE A 84 39.19 -17.56 23.90
N GLY A 85 40.33 -17.88 24.56
CA GLY A 85 40.96 -19.18 24.38
C GLY A 85 41.44 -19.40 22.97
N GLU A 86 40.92 -20.43 22.31
CA GLU A 86 41.25 -20.76 20.92
C GLU A 86 40.38 -20.01 19.89
N LEU A 87 39.32 -19.34 20.34
CA LEU A 87 38.40 -18.59 19.46
C LEU A 87 38.82 -17.13 19.34
N VAL A 88 38.61 -16.57 18.17
CA VAL A 88 38.74 -15.13 17.93
C VAL A 88 37.38 -14.56 17.53
N PHE A 89 37.01 -13.49 18.21
CA PHE A 89 35.80 -12.74 17.95
C PHE A 89 36.11 -11.44 17.21
N ILE A 90 35.43 -11.20 16.09
CA ILE A 90 35.53 -9.95 15.33
C ILE A 90 34.19 -9.25 15.36
N THR A 91 34.13 -8.08 16.01
CA THR A 91 33.03 -7.15 15.83
C THR A 91 33.38 -6.19 14.70
N HIS A 92 32.52 -6.11 13.68
CA HIS A 92 32.67 -5.15 12.59
C HIS A 92 31.43 -4.30 12.45
N LEU A 93 31.58 -3.00 12.68
CA LEU A 93 30.53 -1.99 12.57
C LEU A 93 30.81 -1.16 11.33
N PHE A 94 29.79 -0.96 10.47
CA PHE A 94 29.95 -0.19 9.24
C PHE A 94 28.62 0.37 8.72
N ASP A 95 28.69 1.36 7.86
CA ASP A 95 27.59 1.88 7.10
C ASP A 95 27.57 1.19 5.72
N ALA A 96 26.48 0.51 5.40
CA ALA A 96 26.27 -0.10 4.09
C ALA A 96 25.66 0.91 3.12
N TRP A 97 26.24 1.00 1.93
CA TRP A 97 25.79 1.79 0.80
C TRP A 97 25.54 0.88 -0.39
N PHE A 98 24.39 1.02 -1.04
CA PHE A 98 24.04 0.24 -2.22
C PHE A 98 23.96 1.11 -3.46
N LEU A 99 24.40 0.53 -4.60
CA LEU A 99 24.28 1.14 -5.91
C LEU A 99 22.83 1.08 -6.38
N ASN A 100 22.21 2.25 -6.55
CA ASN A 100 20.87 2.40 -7.08
C ASN A 100 20.94 3.22 -8.38
N GLY A 101 20.81 2.54 -9.52
CA GLY A 101 21.14 3.14 -10.82
C GLY A 101 22.63 3.48 -10.91
N ASN A 102 22.95 4.79 -10.99
CA ASN A 102 24.34 5.28 -11.03
C ASN A 102 24.80 5.90 -9.69
N ASP A 103 23.92 5.97 -8.70
CA ASP A 103 24.19 6.65 -7.44
C ASP A 103 24.30 5.68 -6.26
N TRP A 104 25.19 6.01 -5.32
CA TRP A 104 25.33 5.28 -4.07
C TRP A 104 24.37 5.84 -3.02
N SER A 105 23.47 4.99 -2.52
CA SER A 105 22.49 5.35 -1.48
C SER A 105 22.82 4.66 -0.16
N PHE A 106 22.73 5.42 0.93
CA PHE A 106 22.86 4.88 2.28
C PHE A 106 21.70 3.94 2.57
N TYR A 107 22.00 2.71 2.99
CA TYR A 107 21.02 1.70 3.33
C TYR A 107 20.80 1.57 4.84
N GLY A 108 21.88 1.52 5.62
CA GLY A 108 21.78 1.40 7.05
C GLY A 108 23.10 1.09 7.74
N ARG A 109 23.09 1.18 9.08
CA ARG A 109 24.20 0.77 9.95
C ARG A 109 24.14 -0.73 10.21
N PHE A 110 25.23 -1.45 9.94
CA PHE A 110 25.33 -2.88 10.22
C PHE A 110 26.28 -3.17 11.39
N ARG A 111 25.98 -4.25 12.09
CA ARG A 111 26.75 -4.80 13.19
C ARG A 111 26.99 -6.27 12.90
N PHE A 112 28.22 -6.59 12.51
CA PHE A 112 28.66 -7.97 12.26
C PHE A 112 29.39 -8.51 13.47
N SER A 113 28.99 -9.69 13.95
CA SER A 113 29.65 -10.45 14.96
C SER A 113 30.13 -11.76 14.34
N ASN A 114 31.42 -12.02 14.40
CA ASN A 114 32.02 -13.17 13.75
C ASN A 114 32.89 -13.92 14.76
N ILE A 115 32.79 -15.24 14.79
CA ILE A 115 33.66 -16.10 15.58
C ILE A 115 34.44 -16.99 14.63
N LEU A 116 35.77 -16.99 14.80
CA LEU A 116 36.69 -17.83 14.05
C LEU A 116 37.41 -18.77 14.99
N GLU A 117 37.64 -19.98 14.51
CA GLU A 117 38.43 -21.02 15.16
C GLU A 117 39.58 -21.44 14.24
N GLN A 118 40.73 -21.80 14.83
CA GLN A 118 41.86 -22.32 14.06
C GLN A 118 41.79 -23.85 14.01
N ASN A 119 41.73 -24.41 12.83
CA ASN A 119 41.90 -25.84 12.58
C ASN A 119 43.20 -26.14 11.84
N GLU A 120 43.38 -27.37 11.35
CA GLU A 120 44.60 -27.80 10.64
C GLU A 120 44.86 -27.03 9.34
N ASP A 121 43.79 -26.56 8.70
CA ASP A 121 43.81 -25.83 7.42
C ASP A 121 43.88 -24.31 7.57
N GLY A 122 43.79 -23.81 8.80
CA GLY A 122 43.85 -22.38 9.09
C GLY A 122 42.66 -21.83 9.90
N TRP A 123 42.41 -20.55 9.77
CA TRP A 123 41.29 -19.90 10.45
C TRP A 123 40.00 -20.01 9.66
N HIS A 124 38.90 -20.47 10.32
CA HIS A 124 37.59 -20.66 9.70
C HIS A 124 36.50 -20.03 10.57
N PHE A 125 35.47 -19.50 9.92
CA PHE A 125 34.28 -19.02 10.63
C PHE A 125 33.46 -20.19 11.15
N VAL A 126 33.11 -20.14 12.41
CA VAL A 126 32.18 -21.06 13.08
C VAL A 126 30.82 -20.42 13.33
N TYR A 127 30.79 -19.08 13.40
CA TYR A 127 29.56 -18.32 13.61
C TYR A 127 29.63 -16.93 12.98
N GLN A 128 28.50 -16.49 12.42
CA GLN A 128 28.31 -15.11 12.02
C GLN A 128 26.91 -14.65 12.40
N HIS A 129 26.82 -13.41 12.88
CA HIS A 129 25.55 -12.73 13.15
C HIS A 129 25.58 -11.32 12.59
N TYR A 130 24.56 -10.97 11.83
CA TYR A 130 24.35 -9.66 11.28
C TYR A 130 23.11 -9.03 11.91
N SER A 131 23.23 -7.80 12.37
CA SER A 131 22.10 -7.04 12.89
C SER A 131 22.13 -5.61 12.42
N THR A 132 20.97 -4.98 12.41
CA THR A 132 20.80 -3.55 12.21
C THR A 132 20.20 -2.92 13.47
N PRO A 133 20.48 -1.64 13.77
CA PRO A 133 19.77 -0.92 14.82
C PRO A 133 18.26 -0.89 14.56
N ASP A 134 17.46 -0.92 15.59
CA ASP A 134 16.03 -0.58 15.46
C ASP A 134 15.91 0.91 15.15
N SER A 135 15.60 1.23 13.89
CA SER A 135 15.48 2.62 13.43
C SER A 135 14.26 3.36 14.01
N LYS A 136 13.36 2.65 14.68
CA LYS A 136 12.16 3.21 15.31
C LYS A 136 12.38 3.59 16.78
N ALA A 137 13.42 3.04 17.42
CA ALA A 137 13.79 3.39 18.78
C ALA A 137 14.51 4.75 18.80
N GLN A 138 14.09 5.63 19.70
CA GLN A 138 14.75 6.90 19.97
C GLN A 138 15.88 6.74 21.00
N ASP A 139 16.72 7.77 21.11
CA ASP A 139 17.79 7.78 22.11
C ASP A 139 17.23 7.55 23.53
N GLY A 140 17.72 6.50 24.19
CA GLY A 140 17.26 6.10 25.52
C GLY A 140 16.14 5.05 25.52
N GLU A 141 15.59 4.69 24.37
CA GLU A 141 14.62 3.58 24.23
C GLU A 141 15.33 2.29 23.84
N THR A 142 14.85 1.18 24.39
CA THR A 142 15.30 -0.17 24.02
C THR A 142 14.48 -0.72 22.84
N ILE A 143 13.22 -0.27 22.71
CA ILE A 143 12.26 -0.70 21.70
C ILE A 143 11.49 0.52 21.22
N GLY A 144 11.38 0.71 19.92
CA GLY A 144 10.64 1.81 19.28
C GLY A 144 9.11 1.68 19.34
N PHE A 145 8.56 1.25 20.49
CA PHE A 145 7.14 0.98 20.62
C PHE A 145 6.27 2.23 20.50
N ASN A 146 6.72 3.35 21.08
CA ASN A 146 5.97 4.62 21.04
C ASN A 146 5.87 5.16 19.62
N GLN A 147 6.93 5.08 18.84
CA GLN A 147 6.95 5.49 17.45
C GLN A 147 6.03 4.62 16.58
N ILE A 148 6.08 3.28 16.78
CA ILE A 148 5.19 2.35 16.07
C ILE A 148 3.72 2.63 16.38
N THR A 149 3.40 2.89 17.65
CA THR A 149 2.03 3.20 18.07
C THR A 149 1.53 4.50 17.46
N LYS A 150 2.37 5.54 17.45
CA LYS A 150 2.08 6.83 16.85
C LYS A 150 1.85 6.72 15.34
N GLU A 151 2.76 6.06 14.61
CA GLU A 151 2.63 5.83 13.16
C GLU A 151 1.36 5.04 12.81
N ASN A 152 1.03 4.01 13.59
CA ASN A 152 -0.20 3.23 13.40
C ASN A 152 -1.46 4.08 13.62
N LEU A 153 -1.46 4.97 14.62
CA LEU A 153 -2.58 5.87 14.88
C LEU A 153 -2.75 6.85 13.72
N GLU A 154 -1.68 7.52 13.32
CA GLU A 154 -1.68 8.47 12.21
C GLU A 154 -2.13 7.82 10.90
N LEU A 155 -1.67 6.58 10.63
CA LEU A 155 -2.07 5.83 9.44
C LEU A 155 -3.57 5.47 9.47
N ARG A 156 -4.11 5.04 10.63
CA ARG A 156 -5.53 4.74 10.78
C ARG A 156 -6.39 5.97 10.55
N GLU A 157 -6.00 7.11 11.11
CA GLU A 157 -6.70 8.38 10.89
C GLU A 157 -6.64 8.83 9.42
N ALA A 158 -5.49 8.65 8.76
CA ALA A 158 -5.35 8.96 7.35
C ALA A 158 -6.23 8.06 6.47
N ILE A 159 -6.29 6.76 6.76
CA ILE A 159 -7.16 5.80 6.08
C ILE A 159 -8.63 6.20 6.26
N GLN A 160 -9.04 6.51 7.50
CA GLN A 160 -10.41 6.90 7.78
C GLN A 160 -10.82 8.18 7.02
N ARG A 161 -9.98 9.22 7.05
CA ARG A 161 -10.23 10.45 6.27
C ARG A 161 -10.35 10.14 4.78
N ARG A 162 -9.44 9.33 4.24
CA ARG A 162 -9.45 8.99 2.81
C ARG A 162 -10.65 8.13 2.41
N THR A 163 -11.13 7.26 3.29
CA THR A 163 -12.33 6.44 3.05
C THR A 163 -13.56 7.33 2.94
N VAL A 164 -13.75 8.26 3.88
CA VAL A 164 -14.87 9.21 3.83
C VAL A 164 -14.83 10.07 2.56
N GLU A 165 -13.66 10.60 2.20
CA GLU A 165 -13.47 11.40 0.99
C GLU A 165 -13.81 10.62 -0.29
N LEU A 166 -13.43 9.34 -0.34
CA LEU A 166 -13.75 8.45 -1.46
C LEU A 166 -15.24 8.12 -1.54
N GLU A 167 -15.91 7.90 -0.41
CA GLU A 167 -17.34 7.64 -0.36
C GLU A 167 -18.14 8.86 -0.85
N GLU A 168 -17.76 10.07 -0.40
CA GLU A 168 -18.36 11.32 -0.88
C GLU A 168 -18.15 11.50 -2.39
N LYS A 169 -16.92 11.26 -2.87
CA LYS A 169 -16.59 11.37 -4.28
C LYS A 169 -17.33 10.37 -5.15
N ASN A 170 -17.46 9.12 -4.68
CA ASN A 170 -18.23 8.09 -5.37
C ASN A 170 -19.71 8.49 -5.49
N LYS A 171 -20.29 9.03 -4.41
CA LYS A 171 -21.66 9.51 -4.42
C LYS A 171 -21.86 10.67 -5.41
N GLU A 172 -20.93 11.63 -5.47
CA GLU A 172 -20.95 12.70 -6.46
C GLU A 172 -20.91 12.13 -7.88
N LEU A 173 -20.02 11.18 -8.17
CA LEU A 173 -19.90 10.54 -9.48
C LEU A 173 -21.15 9.74 -9.87
N GLU A 174 -21.79 9.08 -8.93
CA GLU A 174 -23.07 8.38 -9.17
C GLU A 174 -24.17 9.35 -9.57
N ILE A 175 -24.28 10.48 -8.85
CA ILE A 175 -25.24 11.55 -9.18
C ILE A 175 -24.95 12.14 -10.56
N GLU A 176 -23.69 12.49 -10.83
CA GLU A 176 -23.29 13.06 -12.14
C GLU A 176 -23.56 12.09 -13.28
N GLY A 177 -23.20 10.81 -13.11
CA GLY A 177 -23.50 9.76 -14.08
C GLY A 177 -24.99 9.57 -14.34
N SER A 178 -25.83 9.70 -13.30
CA SER A 178 -27.29 9.65 -13.42
C SER A 178 -27.82 10.86 -14.19
N LEU A 179 -27.34 12.06 -13.88
CA LEU A 179 -27.68 13.27 -14.60
C LEU A 179 -27.30 13.22 -16.08
N GLU A 180 -26.11 12.71 -16.42
CA GLU A 180 -25.66 12.56 -17.80
C GLU A 180 -26.54 11.57 -18.58
N ARG A 181 -26.96 10.47 -17.99
CA ARG A 181 -27.89 9.53 -18.64
C ARG A 181 -29.24 10.18 -18.92
N ILE A 182 -29.77 10.97 -18.00
CA ILE A 182 -31.04 11.72 -18.19
C ILE A 182 -30.87 12.77 -19.29
N ARG A 183 -29.77 13.55 -19.26
CA ARG A 183 -29.46 14.56 -20.28
C ARG A 183 -29.33 13.93 -21.66
N ALA A 184 -28.60 12.83 -21.79
CA ALA A 184 -28.45 12.12 -23.05
C ALA A 184 -29.81 11.67 -23.62
N LYS A 185 -30.71 11.14 -22.75
CA LYS A 185 -32.05 10.74 -23.14
C LYS A 185 -32.90 11.94 -23.60
N ALA A 186 -32.82 13.06 -22.86
CA ALA A 186 -33.51 14.28 -23.22
C ALA A 186 -33.03 14.91 -24.56
N LEU A 187 -31.70 14.92 -24.78
CA LEU A 187 -31.11 15.42 -26.01
C LEU A 187 -31.41 14.53 -27.24
N ALA A 188 -31.67 13.25 -27.05
CA ALA A 188 -32.05 12.32 -28.12
C ALA A 188 -33.54 12.40 -28.52
N MET A 189 -34.33 13.24 -27.85
CA MET A 189 -35.73 13.41 -28.17
C MET A 189 -35.90 14.01 -29.60
N THR A 190 -36.80 13.40 -30.36
CA THR A 190 -37.20 13.87 -31.71
C THR A 190 -38.67 14.29 -31.76
N SER A 191 -39.46 13.83 -30.79
CA SER A 191 -40.87 14.15 -30.65
C SER A 191 -41.25 14.39 -29.17
N SER A 192 -42.43 15.01 -28.96
CA SER A 192 -42.97 15.18 -27.60
C SER A 192 -43.33 13.85 -26.90
N GLU A 193 -43.54 12.78 -27.67
CA GLU A 193 -43.80 11.44 -27.11
C GLU A 193 -42.55 10.84 -26.44
N ASP A 194 -41.36 11.17 -26.95
CA ASP A 194 -40.08 10.75 -26.37
C ASP A 194 -39.87 11.27 -24.94
N LEU A 195 -40.58 12.32 -24.52
CA LEU A 195 -40.55 12.86 -23.20
C LEU A 195 -40.99 11.82 -22.14
N LEU A 196 -41.87 10.91 -22.50
CA LEU A 196 -42.33 9.83 -21.66
C LEU A 196 -41.17 8.88 -21.26
N ASP A 197 -40.28 8.62 -22.20
CA ASP A 197 -39.07 7.83 -21.96
C ASP A 197 -38.08 8.52 -21.01
N VAL A 198 -38.00 9.85 -21.11
CA VAL A 198 -37.18 10.63 -20.15
C VAL A 198 -37.71 10.51 -18.74
N VAL A 199 -39.05 10.53 -18.56
CA VAL A 199 -39.67 10.34 -17.21
C VAL A 199 -39.38 8.94 -16.66
N VAL A 200 -39.43 7.90 -17.48
CA VAL A 200 -39.04 6.53 -17.05
C VAL A 200 -37.57 6.48 -16.66
N THR A 201 -36.70 7.11 -17.44
CA THR A 201 -35.25 7.17 -17.15
C THR A 201 -35.01 7.91 -15.84
N LEU A 202 -35.65 9.07 -15.64
CA LEU A 202 -35.54 9.87 -14.43
C LEU A 202 -35.90 9.05 -13.18
N ARG A 203 -37.04 8.35 -13.22
CA ARG A 203 -37.43 7.44 -12.10
C ARG A 203 -36.40 6.36 -11.86
N THR A 204 -35.92 5.73 -12.89
CA THR A 204 -34.91 4.66 -12.79
C THR A 204 -33.63 5.14 -12.12
N GLU A 205 -33.12 6.28 -12.55
CA GLU A 205 -31.90 6.85 -11.97
C GLU A 205 -32.13 7.34 -10.52
N PHE A 206 -33.31 7.89 -10.23
CA PHE A 206 -33.66 8.31 -8.89
C PHE A 206 -33.70 7.14 -7.88
N LEU A 207 -34.25 5.99 -8.31
CA LEU A 207 -34.24 4.76 -7.50
C LEU A 207 -32.82 4.20 -7.34
N LYS A 208 -31.96 4.23 -8.36
CA LYS A 208 -30.56 3.81 -8.26
C LYS A 208 -29.77 4.64 -7.24
N LEU A 209 -30.09 5.92 -7.10
CA LEU A 209 -29.49 6.78 -6.10
C LEU A 209 -30.03 6.55 -4.67
N GLY A 210 -30.88 5.52 -4.49
CA GLY A 210 -31.41 5.12 -3.18
C GLY A 210 -32.62 5.90 -2.72
N HIS A 211 -33.26 6.68 -3.61
CA HIS A 211 -34.47 7.41 -3.31
C HIS A 211 -35.69 6.54 -3.57
N GLU A 212 -36.53 6.34 -2.58
CA GLU A 212 -37.83 5.69 -2.77
C GLU A 212 -38.81 6.61 -3.51
N ALA A 213 -39.33 6.13 -4.63
CA ALA A 213 -40.36 6.82 -5.40
C ALA A 213 -41.33 5.83 -6.02
N HIS A 214 -42.58 5.88 -5.59
CA HIS A 214 -43.60 4.99 -6.12
C HIS A 214 -43.97 5.34 -7.54
N TYR A 215 -44.07 6.62 -7.85
CA TYR A 215 -44.47 7.11 -9.18
C TYR A 215 -43.73 8.40 -9.55
N PHE A 216 -43.44 8.56 -10.82
CA PHE A 216 -43.05 9.82 -11.41
C PHE A 216 -44.16 10.27 -12.35
N TRP A 217 -44.52 11.56 -12.27
CA TRP A 217 -45.51 12.14 -13.10
C TRP A 217 -44.90 13.23 -13.96
N HIS A 218 -45.40 13.31 -15.21
CA HIS A 218 -45.14 14.39 -16.11
C HIS A 218 -46.47 15.12 -16.43
N MET A 219 -46.40 16.44 -16.42
CA MET A 219 -47.56 17.29 -16.76
C MET A 219 -47.20 18.18 -17.93
N MET A 220 -47.99 18.12 -19.00
CA MET A 220 -47.87 19.02 -20.13
C MET A 220 -49.08 19.98 -20.10
N TRP A 221 -48.78 21.26 -19.95
CA TRP A 221 -49.76 22.32 -19.86
C TRP A 221 -50.08 22.86 -21.27
N LEU A 222 -51.26 22.54 -21.75
CA LEU A 222 -51.78 23.03 -23.04
C LEU A 222 -52.83 24.09 -22.81
N PRO A 223 -53.20 24.92 -23.82
CA PRO A 223 -54.13 26.02 -23.64
C PRO A 223 -55.52 25.63 -23.12
N ASP A 224 -56.06 24.51 -23.63
CA ASP A 224 -57.43 24.04 -23.36
C ASP A 224 -57.48 22.78 -22.44
N LYS A 225 -56.35 22.10 -22.30
CA LYS A 225 -56.21 20.86 -21.53
C LYS A 225 -54.82 20.72 -20.92
N TYR A 226 -54.64 19.73 -20.10
CA TYR A 226 -53.31 19.24 -19.76
C TYR A 226 -53.23 17.73 -19.82
N ASN A 227 -52.09 17.27 -20.25
CA ASN A 227 -51.80 15.85 -20.33
C ASN A 227 -50.96 15.43 -19.13
N LYS A 228 -51.39 14.39 -18.42
CA LYS A 228 -50.67 13.78 -17.31
C LYS A 228 -50.25 12.39 -17.71
N ALA A 229 -48.96 12.12 -17.66
CA ALA A 229 -48.40 10.81 -17.81
C ALA A 229 -47.78 10.33 -16.50
N MET A 230 -47.95 9.07 -16.14
CA MET A 230 -47.47 8.47 -14.91
C MET A 230 -46.74 7.17 -15.24
N THR A 231 -45.60 6.94 -14.57
CA THR A 231 -44.90 5.67 -14.69
C THR A 231 -45.70 4.51 -14.10
N SER A 232 -45.52 3.29 -14.61
CA SER A 232 -46.01 2.07 -13.99
C SER A 232 -45.43 1.87 -12.59
N GLY A 233 -46.08 1.04 -11.77
CA GLY A 233 -45.62 0.75 -10.40
C GLY A 233 -44.21 0.17 -10.35
N ASP A 234 -43.83 -0.63 -11.36
CA ASP A 234 -42.46 -1.16 -11.53
C ASP A 234 -41.48 -0.13 -12.16
N GLY A 235 -42.02 1.00 -12.67
CA GLY A 235 -41.22 2.08 -13.25
C GLY A 235 -40.57 1.82 -14.60
N THR A 236 -40.87 0.69 -15.23
CA THR A 236 -40.24 0.29 -16.50
C THR A 236 -40.83 0.93 -17.72
N ARG A 237 -42.05 1.45 -17.61
CA ARG A 237 -42.83 2.04 -18.70
C ARG A 237 -43.81 3.11 -18.20
N ILE A 238 -44.41 3.84 -19.11
CA ILE A 238 -45.58 4.65 -18.80
C ILE A 238 -46.77 3.74 -18.57
N GLY A 239 -47.35 3.83 -17.38
CA GLY A 239 -48.50 3.04 -16.95
C GLY A 239 -49.82 3.67 -17.28
N MET A 240 -49.87 5.02 -17.36
CA MET A 240 -51.10 5.76 -17.62
C MET A 240 -50.81 7.12 -18.28
N VAL A 241 -51.60 7.46 -19.26
CA VAL A 241 -51.67 8.83 -19.84
C VAL A 241 -53.12 9.30 -19.77
N MET A 242 -53.33 10.48 -19.20
CA MET A 242 -54.65 11.09 -19.09
C MET A 242 -54.65 12.49 -19.69
N GLU A 243 -55.72 12.82 -20.42
CA GLU A 243 -56.06 14.17 -20.81
C GLU A 243 -57.09 14.70 -19.82
N LEU A 244 -56.83 15.86 -19.26
CA LEU A 244 -57.73 16.48 -18.30
C LEU A 244 -58.11 17.90 -18.73
N PRO A 245 -59.41 18.28 -18.66
CA PRO A 245 -59.86 19.61 -19.05
C PRO A 245 -59.28 20.69 -18.12
N ARG A 246 -58.92 21.82 -18.71
CA ARG A 246 -58.29 22.92 -18.02
C ARG A 246 -59.11 23.46 -16.83
N HIS A 247 -60.42 23.41 -16.92
CA HIS A 247 -61.34 23.88 -15.87
C HIS A 247 -61.21 23.03 -14.56
N ILE A 248 -60.77 21.79 -14.64
CA ILE A 248 -60.52 20.95 -13.46
C ILE A 248 -59.25 21.41 -12.78
N HIS A 249 -58.22 21.71 -13.53
CA HIS A 249 -56.94 22.20 -13.07
C HIS A 249 -57.09 23.46 -12.18
N GLY A 250 -57.89 24.46 -12.62
CA GLY A 250 -58.12 25.68 -11.88
C GLY A 250 -58.81 25.49 -10.50
N LYS A 251 -59.45 24.34 -10.27
CA LYS A 251 -60.10 23.99 -9.01
C LYS A 251 -59.18 23.30 -8.02
N ILE A 252 -57.96 22.92 -8.44
CA ILE A 252 -56.95 22.29 -7.59
C ILE A 252 -55.82 23.28 -7.35
N PRO A 253 -55.77 23.94 -6.16
CA PRO A 253 -54.83 25.01 -5.88
C PRO A 253 -53.35 24.56 -6.11
N LEU A 254 -53.05 23.34 -5.77
CA LEU A 254 -51.69 22.77 -5.95
C LEU A 254 -51.27 22.79 -7.42
N LEU A 255 -52.10 22.32 -8.34
CA LEU A 255 -51.81 22.30 -9.78
C LEU A 255 -51.73 23.71 -10.36
N ALA A 256 -52.61 24.60 -9.96
CA ALA A 256 -52.62 26.00 -10.39
C ALA A 256 -51.36 26.76 -9.95
N ASN A 257 -50.90 26.50 -8.73
CA ASN A 257 -49.68 27.09 -8.20
C ASN A 257 -48.43 26.48 -8.87
N TRP A 258 -48.42 25.17 -9.10
CA TRP A 258 -47.29 24.46 -9.78
C TRP A 258 -47.09 24.99 -11.20
N GLU A 259 -48.17 25.14 -11.97
CA GLU A 259 -48.08 25.69 -13.34
C GLU A 259 -47.46 27.08 -13.39
N LYS A 260 -47.73 27.90 -12.34
CA LYS A 260 -47.22 29.28 -12.28
C LYS A 260 -45.84 29.39 -11.66
N SER A 261 -45.36 28.35 -10.99
CA SER A 261 -44.04 28.32 -10.35
C SER A 261 -42.96 28.08 -11.37
N THR A 262 -41.88 28.87 -11.29
CA THR A 262 -40.63 28.66 -12.01
C THR A 262 -39.61 27.87 -11.16
N ASP A 263 -39.89 27.75 -9.88
CA ASP A 263 -38.98 27.07 -8.92
C ASP A 263 -39.51 25.68 -8.56
N PRO A 264 -38.59 24.73 -8.27
CA PRO A 264 -38.98 23.43 -7.75
C PRO A 264 -39.83 23.57 -6.49
N MET A 265 -41.01 22.95 -6.47
CA MET A 265 -41.88 22.95 -5.30
C MET A 265 -41.85 21.58 -4.62
N VAL A 266 -41.41 21.54 -3.37
CA VAL A 266 -41.41 20.34 -2.54
C VAL A 266 -42.54 20.45 -1.52
N ILE A 267 -43.42 19.44 -1.52
CA ILE A 267 -44.54 19.37 -0.55
C ILE A 267 -44.30 18.08 0.24
N TYR A 268 -44.13 18.28 1.53
CA TYR A 268 -44.13 17.18 2.49
C TYR A 268 -45.53 16.99 3.04
N THR A 269 -46.04 15.76 2.95
CA THR A 269 -47.32 15.34 3.54
C THR A 269 -47.08 14.57 4.82
#